data_d686165afc505a879800edb070651274
#
_entry.id   d686165afc505a879800edb070651274
#
_cell.length_a   1.000
_cell.length_b   1.000
_cell.length_c   1.000
_cell.angle_alpha   90.00
_cell.angle_beta   90.00
_cell.angle_gamma   90.00
#
_symmetry.space_group_name_H-M   'P 1'
#
loop_
_entity.id
_entity.type
_entity.pdbx_description
1 polymer ?
#
loop_
_entity_poly.entity_id
_entity_poly.type
_entity_poly.pdbx_seq_one_letter_code
_entity_poly.pdbx_strand_id
1 'polypeptide(L)'
;MNAAVKRDADTADATPRQAPGPSMLERAFAVIRALSEAQPDGGRVTRIAKAVGLTQGTVHRILHALIAEGVVEQDENSKLYRLSVDFFALAAQAGNPSGMRTLCRPALLRLCASLGDTVFLLVKSGFDAVCLDICEGPFTIRSFTGDVGGRVALGVGQGSLAILAFLPEAEREEIIRFNVPRVRGYGVLDEVYLRTEIERVRQLGYAGRNSGVLDGMAGVAVPVLDRTGVAVAALSVGTLAARLGDDRLPMVVELLRRQAEAIGPQINPFDIALRRPVGGMARVMSTDGVN
;
A
#
# COMPACT_ATOMS: atom_id res chain seq x y z
N MET A 1 22.63 59.53 44.34
CA MET A 1 23.71 58.57 43.96
C MET A 1 23.07 57.41 43.20
N ASN A 2 23.12 57.51 41.88
CA ASN A 2 22.46 56.61 40.94
C ASN A 2 23.45 55.54 40.50
N ALA A 3 23.12 54.26 40.69
CA ALA A 3 23.84 53.16 40.10
C ALA A 3 22.93 52.51 39.01
N ALA A 4 23.29 52.77 37.75
CA ALA A 4 22.65 52.19 36.58
C ALA A 4 23.11 50.75 36.41
N VAL A 5 22.18 49.81 36.41
CA VAL A 5 22.41 48.39 36.05
C VAL A 5 22.27 48.25 34.54
N LYS A 6 23.40 47.98 33.86
CA LYS A 6 23.42 47.53 32.47
C LYS A 6 22.85 46.11 32.37
N ARG A 7 21.79 45.94 31.55
CA ARG A 7 21.34 44.64 31.09
C ARG A 7 22.02 44.37 29.75
N ASP A 8 22.92 43.42 29.73
CA ASP A 8 23.44 42.82 28.50
C ASP A 8 22.35 41.90 27.90
N ALA A 9 21.90 42.26 26.72
CA ALA A 9 21.01 41.43 25.94
C ALA A 9 21.87 40.47 25.09
N ASP A 10 22.00 39.24 25.57
CA ASP A 10 22.60 38.14 24.81
C ASP A 10 21.52 37.51 23.95
N THR A 11 21.38 38.03 22.71
CA THR A 11 20.54 37.41 21.68
C THR A 11 21.31 36.25 21.06
N ALA A 12 21.13 35.05 21.62
CA ALA A 12 21.59 33.82 21.00
C ALA A 12 20.85 33.58 19.67
N ASP A 13 21.60 33.76 18.57
CA ASP A 13 21.22 33.43 17.21
C ASP A 13 21.01 31.92 17.10
N ALA A 14 19.75 31.47 17.21
CA ALA A 14 19.37 30.07 17.04
C ALA A 14 19.23 29.77 15.56
N THR A 15 20.35 29.44 14.91
CA THR A 15 20.34 28.84 13.57
C THR A 15 19.47 27.60 13.59
N PRO A 16 18.46 27.44 12.69
CA PRO A 16 17.62 26.26 12.65
C PRO A 16 18.49 25.03 12.35
N ARG A 17 18.53 24.06 13.28
CA ARG A 17 19.16 22.76 13.04
C ARG A 17 18.49 22.11 11.85
N GLN A 18 19.22 21.99 10.74
CA GLN A 18 18.79 21.19 9.60
C GLN A 18 18.46 19.78 10.10
N ALA A 19 17.29 19.27 9.71
CA ALA A 19 16.89 17.90 9.99
C ALA A 19 18.00 16.94 9.53
N PRO A 20 18.36 15.92 10.32
CA PRO A 20 19.39 14.96 9.94
C PRO A 20 18.99 14.29 8.63
N GLY A 21 19.90 14.27 7.66
CA GLY A 21 19.68 13.60 6.37
C GLY A 21 19.34 12.11 6.57
N PRO A 22 18.76 11.43 5.55
CA PRO A 22 18.31 10.06 5.68
C PRO A 22 19.44 9.14 6.17
N SER A 23 19.10 8.31 7.16
CA SER A 23 20.01 7.34 7.75
C SER A 23 20.49 6.30 6.73
N MET A 24 21.57 5.57 7.04
CA MET A 24 22.06 4.49 6.16
C MET A 24 20.98 3.42 5.93
N LEU A 25 20.21 3.10 6.95
CA LEU A 25 19.11 2.14 6.86
C LEU A 25 18.00 2.62 5.92
N GLU A 26 17.59 3.87 6.00
CA GLU A 26 16.59 4.44 5.09
C GLU A 26 17.05 4.42 3.65
N ARG A 27 18.33 4.73 3.39
CA ARG A 27 18.95 4.66 2.07
C ARG A 27 18.98 3.21 1.55
N ALA A 28 19.33 2.24 2.40
CA ALA A 28 19.34 0.83 2.03
C ALA A 28 17.93 0.33 1.65
N PHE A 29 16.91 0.66 2.44
CA PHE A 29 15.53 0.33 2.11
C PHE A 29 15.01 1.08 0.87
N ALA A 30 15.46 2.29 0.60
CA ALA A 30 15.15 2.99 -0.66
C ALA A 30 15.71 2.23 -1.88
N VAL A 31 16.94 1.72 -1.78
CA VAL A 31 17.56 0.89 -2.83
C VAL A 31 16.79 -0.43 -3.02
N ILE A 32 16.41 -1.11 -1.92
CA ILE A 32 15.61 -2.35 -1.98
C ILE A 32 14.28 -2.08 -2.68
N ARG A 33 13.57 -0.99 -2.36
CA ARG A 33 12.31 -0.61 -3.04
C ARG A 33 12.50 -0.33 -4.52
N ALA A 34 13.55 0.41 -4.90
CA ALA A 34 13.85 0.67 -6.31
C ALA A 34 14.17 -0.61 -7.09
N LEU A 35 14.82 -1.60 -6.45
CA LEU A 35 15.03 -2.91 -7.05
C LEU A 35 13.73 -3.71 -7.17
N SER A 36 12.83 -3.64 -6.19
CA SER A 36 11.52 -4.28 -6.25
C SER A 36 10.69 -3.78 -7.44
N GLU A 37 10.73 -2.47 -7.73
CA GLU A 37 10.04 -1.87 -8.89
C GLU A 37 10.68 -2.25 -10.23
N ALA A 38 11.95 -2.66 -10.22
CA ALA A 38 12.70 -3.05 -11.41
C ALA A 38 12.59 -4.57 -11.74
N GLN A 39 11.89 -5.36 -10.93
CA GLN A 39 11.67 -6.78 -11.19
C GLN A 39 10.73 -6.98 -12.40
N PRO A 40 10.87 -8.09 -13.17
CA PRO A 40 11.89 -9.15 -13.04
C PRO A 40 13.23 -8.81 -13.69
N ASP A 41 13.33 -7.74 -14.45
CA ASP A 41 14.49 -7.44 -15.31
C ASP A 41 15.73 -7.06 -14.49
N GLY A 42 15.54 -6.49 -13.30
CA GLY A 42 16.62 -5.95 -12.48
C GLY A 42 17.04 -4.53 -12.84
N GLY A 43 17.95 -3.95 -12.07
CA GLY A 43 18.38 -2.56 -12.21
C GLY A 43 19.90 -2.38 -12.30
N ARG A 44 20.36 -1.45 -13.13
CA ARG A 44 21.75 -0.97 -13.13
C ARG A 44 21.96 0.07 -12.05
N VAL A 45 23.15 0.14 -11.47
CA VAL A 45 23.52 1.15 -10.44
C VAL A 45 23.09 2.56 -10.84
N THR A 46 23.28 2.95 -12.10
CA THR A 46 22.95 4.28 -12.61
C THR A 46 21.45 4.57 -12.54
N ARG A 47 20.60 3.59 -12.90
CA ARG A 47 19.14 3.70 -12.85
C ARG A 47 18.66 3.76 -11.41
N ILE A 48 19.18 2.88 -10.56
CA ILE A 48 18.86 2.85 -9.12
C ILE A 48 19.25 4.16 -8.45
N ALA A 49 20.46 4.66 -8.70
CA ALA A 49 20.97 5.92 -8.16
C ALA A 49 20.06 7.11 -8.51
N LYS A 50 19.62 7.17 -9.78
CA LYS A 50 18.67 8.19 -10.23
C LYS A 50 17.30 8.07 -9.52
N ALA A 51 16.79 6.85 -9.37
CA ALA A 51 15.49 6.60 -8.72
C ALA A 51 15.48 6.99 -7.24
N VAL A 52 16.59 6.75 -6.53
CA VAL A 52 16.67 7.02 -5.08
C VAL A 52 17.32 8.37 -4.73
N GLY A 53 17.75 9.16 -5.74
CA GLY A 53 18.38 10.46 -5.52
C GLY A 53 19.74 10.40 -4.83
N LEU A 54 20.49 9.29 -4.96
CA LEU A 54 21.80 9.09 -4.36
C LEU A 54 22.91 9.06 -5.42
N THR A 55 24.17 9.29 -4.99
CA THR A 55 25.31 9.12 -5.89
C THR A 55 25.54 7.64 -6.22
N GLN A 56 26.06 7.35 -7.42
CA GLN A 56 26.37 5.98 -7.85
C GLN A 56 27.31 5.26 -6.87
N GLY A 57 28.34 5.97 -6.35
CA GLY A 57 29.27 5.41 -5.37
C GLY A 57 28.58 5.02 -4.05
N THR A 58 27.58 5.80 -3.61
CA THR A 58 26.80 5.47 -2.41
C THR A 58 25.92 4.25 -2.66
N VAL A 59 25.21 4.22 -3.80
CA VAL A 59 24.36 3.08 -4.18
C VAL A 59 25.18 1.82 -4.35
N HIS A 60 26.34 1.90 -4.97
CA HIS A 60 27.25 0.76 -5.14
C HIS A 60 27.67 0.16 -3.79
N ARG A 61 28.06 1.00 -2.83
CA ARG A 61 28.41 0.52 -1.47
C ARG A 61 27.22 -0.14 -0.76
N ILE A 62 26.01 0.43 -0.91
CA ILE A 62 24.79 -0.16 -0.34
C ILE A 62 24.51 -1.50 -1.00
N LEU A 63 24.58 -1.61 -2.33
CA LEU A 63 24.34 -2.86 -3.04
C LEU A 63 25.34 -3.95 -2.63
N HIS A 64 26.63 -3.63 -2.48
CA HIS A 64 27.61 -4.58 -1.98
C HIS A 64 27.31 -5.07 -0.56
N ALA A 65 26.90 -4.18 0.33
CA ALA A 65 26.48 -4.56 1.67
C ALA A 65 25.23 -5.48 1.63
N LEU A 66 24.24 -5.16 0.77
CA LEU A 66 23.04 -5.97 0.61
C LEU A 66 23.34 -7.35 -0.04
N ILE A 67 24.35 -7.44 -0.90
CA ILE A 67 24.83 -8.73 -1.44
C ILE A 67 25.46 -9.56 -0.32
N ALA A 68 26.30 -8.95 0.52
CA ALA A 68 26.92 -9.65 1.64
C ALA A 68 25.89 -10.21 2.63
N GLU A 69 24.74 -9.54 2.79
CA GLU A 69 23.61 -9.99 3.62
C GLU A 69 22.62 -10.91 2.86
N GLY A 70 22.90 -11.28 1.62
CA GLY A 70 22.03 -12.15 0.83
C GLY A 70 20.70 -11.51 0.38
N VAL A 71 20.53 -10.18 0.52
CA VAL A 71 19.30 -9.47 0.14
C VAL A 71 19.23 -9.18 -1.36
N VAL A 72 20.39 -8.97 -1.98
CA VAL A 72 20.56 -8.62 -3.39
C VAL A 72 21.52 -9.60 -4.04
N GLU A 73 21.29 -9.90 -5.31
CA GLU A 73 22.23 -10.61 -6.17
C GLU A 73 22.59 -9.76 -7.38
N GLN A 74 23.76 -10.01 -7.96
CA GLN A 74 24.18 -9.40 -9.20
C GLN A 74 24.41 -10.48 -10.26
N ASP A 75 23.74 -10.33 -11.39
CA ASP A 75 24.00 -11.18 -12.56
C ASP A 75 25.39 -10.88 -13.14
N GLU A 76 26.22 -11.91 -13.24
CA GLU A 76 27.62 -11.75 -13.66
C GLU A 76 27.80 -11.27 -15.11
N ASN A 77 26.85 -11.57 -15.99
CA ASN A 77 26.94 -11.21 -17.40
C ASN A 77 26.35 -9.81 -17.68
N SER A 78 25.14 -9.57 -17.22
CA SER A 78 24.43 -8.31 -17.49
C SER A 78 24.82 -7.18 -16.54
N LYS A 79 25.45 -7.51 -15.38
CA LYS A 79 25.74 -6.60 -14.27
C LYS A 79 24.49 -5.94 -13.69
N LEU A 80 23.33 -6.55 -13.87
CA LEU A 80 22.08 -6.13 -13.28
C LEU A 80 21.97 -6.65 -11.85
N TYR A 81 21.41 -5.81 -10.98
CA TYR A 81 21.11 -6.16 -9.59
C TYR A 81 19.64 -6.53 -9.46
N ARG A 82 19.35 -7.56 -8.66
CA ARG A 82 18.00 -8.07 -8.37
C ARG A 82 17.86 -8.37 -6.89
N LEU A 83 16.64 -8.41 -6.39
CA LEU A 83 16.37 -9.00 -5.09
C LEU A 83 16.58 -10.52 -5.18
N SER A 84 17.27 -11.09 -4.19
CA SER A 84 17.65 -12.49 -4.16
C SER A 84 16.50 -13.42 -3.75
N VAL A 85 16.66 -14.71 -4.01
CA VAL A 85 15.76 -15.76 -3.49
C VAL A 85 15.84 -15.85 -1.96
N ASP A 86 16.99 -15.58 -1.35
CA ASP A 86 17.15 -15.62 0.11
C ASP A 86 16.35 -14.49 0.78
N PHE A 87 16.27 -13.31 0.16
CA PHE A 87 15.41 -12.23 0.63
C PHE A 87 13.93 -12.58 0.51
N PHE A 88 13.53 -13.27 -0.57
CA PHE A 88 12.17 -13.81 -0.69
C PHE A 88 11.88 -14.83 0.41
N ALA A 89 12.80 -15.77 0.68
CA ALA A 89 12.65 -16.77 1.73
C ALA A 89 12.51 -16.13 3.12
N LEU A 90 13.31 -15.10 3.41
CA LEU A 90 13.20 -14.32 4.64
C LEU A 90 11.85 -13.60 4.74
N ALA A 91 11.41 -12.94 3.68
CA ALA A 91 10.13 -12.25 3.63
C ALA A 91 8.93 -13.23 3.74
N ALA A 92 9.04 -14.42 3.14
CA ALA A 92 8.02 -15.46 3.23
C ALA A 92 7.81 -15.98 4.66
N GLN A 93 8.86 -16.00 5.48
CA GLN A 93 8.75 -16.35 6.91
C GLN A 93 7.98 -15.25 7.71
N ALA A 94 8.03 -14.01 7.29
CA ALA A 94 7.24 -12.94 7.88
C ALA A 94 5.75 -13.04 7.52
N GLY A 95 5.42 -13.69 6.41
CA GLY A 95 4.06 -14.02 6.01
C GLY A 95 3.53 -15.19 6.84
N ASN A 96 3.11 -14.91 8.07
CA ASN A 96 2.56 -15.89 9.00
C ASN A 96 1.54 -16.82 8.29
N PRO A 97 1.69 -18.17 8.35
CA PRO A 97 0.75 -19.12 7.79
C PRO A 97 -0.71 -18.95 8.27
N SER A 98 -0.91 -18.44 9.47
CA SER A 98 -2.21 -18.06 10.04
C SER A 98 -2.68 -16.68 9.61
N GLY A 99 -1.90 -15.95 8.79
CA GLY A 99 -2.18 -14.59 8.39
C GLY A 99 -3.34 -14.45 7.42
N MET A 100 -3.70 -13.20 7.17
CA MET A 100 -4.81 -12.79 6.30
C MET A 100 -4.76 -13.46 4.91
N ARG A 101 -3.56 -13.63 4.34
CA ARG A 101 -3.37 -14.30 3.05
C ARG A 101 -3.87 -15.75 3.08
N THR A 102 -3.42 -16.52 4.07
CA THR A 102 -3.83 -17.93 4.22
C THR A 102 -5.32 -18.07 4.47
N LEU A 103 -5.88 -17.20 5.30
CA LEU A 103 -7.31 -17.16 5.60
C LEU A 103 -8.16 -16.84 4.35
N CYS A 104 -7.72 -15.89 3.53
CA CYS A 104 -8.48 -15.41 2.38
C CYS A 104 -8.25 -16.23 1.10
N ARG A 105 -7.12 -16.95 0.96
CA ARG A 105 -6.75 -17.66 -0.28
C ARG A 105 -7.85 -18.60 -0.80
N PRO A 106 -8.54 -19.41 0.02
CA PRO A 106 -9.62 -20.26 -0.47
C PRO A 106 -10.78 -19.47 -1.08
N ALA A 107 -11.08 -18.28 -0.52
CA ALA A 107 -12.12 -17.40 -1.05
C ALA A 107 -11.71 -16.80 -2.41
N LEU A 108 -10.44 -16.35 -2.55
CA LEU A 108 -9.93 -15.86 -3.82
C LEU A 108 -10.07 -16.91 -4.93
N LEU A 109 -9.67 -18.16 -4.63
CA LEU A 109 -9.76 -19.26 -5.59
C LEU A 109 -11.19 -19.54 -6.01
N ARG A 110 -12.15 -19.58 -5.07
CA ARG A 110 -13.59 -19.77 -5.38
C ARG A 110 -14.13 -18.63 -6.23
N LEU A 111 -13.82 -17.39 -5.88
CA LEU A 111 -14.28 -16.20 -6.63
C LEU A 111 -13.70 -16.21 -8.05
N CYS A 112 -12.41 -16.45 -8.18
CA CYS A 112 -11.71 -16.50 -9.46
C CYS A 112 -12.32 -17.59 -10.37
N ALA A 113 -12.52 -18.81 -9.83
CA ALA A 113 -13.13 -19.91 -10.56
C ALA A 113 -14.59 -19.62 -10.99
N SER A 114 -15.36 -18.92 -10.13
CA SER A 114 -16.77 -18.61 -10.41
C SER A 114 -16.94 -17.45 -11.41
N LEU A 115 -16.06 -16.44 -11.34
CA LEU A 115 -16.20 -15.20 -12.11
C LEU A 115 -15.37 -15.21 -13.40
N GLY A 116 -14.27 -15.95 -13.44
CA GLY A 116 -13.30 -15.94 -14.52
C GLY A 116 -12.49 -14.65 -14.64
N ASP A 117 -12.64 -13.73 -13.70
CA ASP A 117 -11.93 -12.46 -13.64
C ASP A 117 -10.77 -12.52 -12.62
N THR A 118 -9.92 -11.51 -12.63
CA THR A 118 -8.83 -11.39 -11.64
C THR A 118 -9.37 -10.91 -10.31
N VAL A 119 -9.04 -11.62 -9.24
CA VAL A 119 -9.45 -11.32 -7.86
C VAL A 119 -8.25 -10.94 -7.03
N PHE A 120 -8.37 -9.86 -6.28
CA PHE A 120 -7.31 -9.28 -5.45
C PHE A 120 -7.73 -9.31 -3.98
N LEU A 121 -6.77 -9.60 -3.11
CA LEU A 121 -6.84 -9.33 -1.69
C LEU A 121 -6.00 -8.09 -1.37
N LEU A 122 -6.63 -7.06 -0.89
CA LEU A 122 -5.98 -5.82 -0.50
C LEU A 122 -6.05 -5.64 1.01
N VAL A 123 -4.98 -5.13 1.61
CA VAL A 123 -4.91 -4.78 3.03
C VAL A 123 -4.36 -3.38 3.22
N LYS A 124 -4.74 -2.73 4.33
CA LYS A 124 -4.20 -1.41 4.68
C LYS A 124 -2.77 -1.51 5.20
N SER A 125 -1.92 -0.61 4.75
CA SER A 125 -0.54 -0.44 5.24
C SER A 125 -0.19 1.05 5.29
N GLY A 126 -0.29 1.65 6.48
CA GLY A 126 -0.16 3.09 6.63
C GLY A 126 -1.25 3.84 5.85
N PHE A 127 -0.85 4.72 4.96
CA PHE A 127 -1.74 5.51 4.08
C PHE A 127 -2.03 4.83 2.74
N ASP A 128 -1.55 3.60 2.53
CA ASP A 128 -1.70 2.86 1.29
C ASP A 128 -2.51 1.57 1.49
N ALA A 129 -3.04 1.05 0.38
CA ALA A 129 -3.45 -0.33 0.25
C ALA A 129 -2.33 -1.14 -0.41
N VAL A 130 -2.10 -2.34 0.09
CA VAL A 130 -1.12 -3.31 -0.44
C VAL A 130 -1.85 -4.51 -0.98
N CYS A 131 -1.49 -4.95 -2.16
CA CYS A 131 -1.94 -6.22 -2.71
C CYS A 131 -1.23 -7.37 -1.98
N LEU A 132 -1.99 -8.11 -1.19
CA LEU A 132 -1.46 -9.22 -0.40
C LEU A 132 -1.50 -10.54 -1.15
N ASP A 133 -2.50 -10.72 -2.02
CA ASP A 133 -2.65 -11.91 -2.85
C ASP A 133 -3.47 -11.60 -4.11
N ILE A 134 -3.23 -12.38 -5.17
CA ILE A 134 -3.93 -12.31 -6.46
C ILE A 134 -4.31 -13.71 -6.89
N CYS A 135 -5.50 -13.83 -7.47
CA CYS A 135 -5.90 -14.99 -8.25
C CYS A 135 -6.30 -14.53 -9.64
N GLU A 136 -5.50 -14.87 -10.64
CA GLU A 136 -5.75 -14.50 -12.03
C GLU A 136 -6.70 -15.47 -12.68
N GLY A 137 -7.77 -14.94 -13.28
CA GLY A 137 -8.65 -15.68 -14.18
C GLY A 137 -8.14 -15.69 -15.62
N PRO A 138 -8.88 -16.32 -16.54
CA PRO A 138 -8.55 -16.34 -17.97
C PRO A 138 -8.39 -14.94 -18.59
N PHE A 139 -9.00 -13.92 -17.98
CA PHE A 139 -8.94 -12.54 -18.43
C PHE A 139 -8.02 -11.76 -17.52
N THR A 140 -6.73 -11.74 -17.86
CA THR A 140 -5.72 -10.96 -17.15
C THR A 140 -5.90 -9.48 -17.43
N ILE A 141 -5.86 -8.68 -16.39
CA ILE A 141 -5.98 -7.22 -16.46
C ILE A 141 -4.77 -6.55 -15.81
N ARG A 142 -4.51 -5.31 -16.23
CA ARG A 142 -3.61 -4.42 -15.46
C ARG A 142 -4.38 -3.81 -14.29
N SER A 143 -3.81 -3.85 -13.11
CA SER A 143 -4.35 -3.21 -11.92
C SER A 143 -3.44 -2.07 -11.45
N PHE A 144 -3.97 -1.20 -10.59
CA PHE A 144 -3.17 -0.13 -9.97
C PHE A 144 -2.07 -0.64 -9.06
N THR A 145 -2.30 -1.78 -8.43
CA THR A 145 -1.33 -2.39 -7.52
C THR A 145 -0.30 -3.23 -8.26
N GLY A 146 -0.51 -3.56 -9.54
CA GLY A 146 0.34 -4.52 -10.24
C GLY A 146 0.28 -5.90 -9.58
N ASP A 147 1.43 -6.42 -9.18
CA ASP A 147 1.59 -7.73 -8.58
C ASP A 147 1.40 -7.74 -7.06
N VAL A 148 1.54 -8.94 -6.46
CA VAL A 148 1.60 -9.10 -5.01
C VAL A 148 2.72 -8.24 -4.42
N GLY A 149 2.41 -7.51 -3.37
CA GLY A 149 3.28 -6.50 -2.75
C GLY A 149 3.14 -5.10 -3.36
N GLY A 150 2.48 -4.95 -4.51
CA GLY A 150 2.21 -3.64 -5.10
C GLY A 150 1.33 -2.77 -4.21
N ARG A 151 1.53 -1.45 -4.31
CA ARG A 151 0.93 -0.46 -3.40
C ARG A 151 0.19 0.62 -4.17
N VAL A 152 -0.89 1.10 -3.58
CA VAL A 152 -1.67 2.23 -4.08
C VAL A 152 -2.15 3.07 -2.91
N ALA A 153 -2.21 4.38 -3.05
CA ALA A 153 -2.75 5.26 -2.02
C ALA A 153 -4.20 4.87 -1.70
N LEU A 154 -4.57 4.81 -0.41
CA LEU A 154 -5.97 4.59 -0.02
C LEU A 154 -6.86 5.67 -0.63
N GLY A 155 -7.92 5.23 -1.30
CA GLY A 155 -8.81 6.04 -2.12
C GLY A 155 -8.64 5.83 -3.63
N VAL A 156 -7.56 5.23 -4.11
CA VAL A 156 -7.33 4.93 -5.54
C VAL A 156 -7.75 3.51 -5.87
N GLY A 157 -8.76 3.37 -6.72
CA GLY A 157 -9.35 2.09 -7.10
C GLY A 157 -10.28 1.50 -6.03
N GLN A 158 -11.12 0.56 -6.46
CA GLN A 158 -12.27 0.08 -5.67
C GLN A 158 -11.85 -0.61 -4.36
N GLY A 159 -10.83 -1.45 -4.40
CA GLY A 159 -10.40 -2.20 -3.21
C GLY A 159 -9.87 -1.29 -2.11
N SER A 160 -9.05 -0.29 -2.44
CA SER A 160 -8.53 0.66 -1.48
C SER A 160 -9.61 1.61 -0.95
N LEU A 161 -10.56 2.00 -1.81
CA LEU A 161 -11.72 2.80 -1.44
C LEU A 161 -12.67 2.04 -0.50
N ALA A 162 -12.91 0.75 -0.76
CA ALA A 162 -13.70 -0.10 0.12
C ALA A 162 -13.09 -0.21 1.53
N ILE A 163 -11.75 -0.32 1.63
CA ILE A 163 -11.07 -0.28 2.93
C ILE A 163 -11.27 1.08 3.58
N LEU A 164 -10.94 2.16 2.87
CA LEU A 164 -10.98 3.53 3.41
C LEU A 164 -12.37 3.90 3.97
N ALA A 165 -13.43 3.50 3.28
CA ALA A 165 -14.81 3.83 3.65
C ALA A 165 -15.23 3.27 5.02
N PHE A 166 -14.66 2.12 5.42
CA PHE A 166 -15.01 1.43 6.67
C PHE A 166 -13.92 1.50 7.75
N LEU A 167 -12.97 2.44 7.62
CA LEU A 167 -12.05 2.79 8.71
C LEU A 167 -12.75 3.69 9.75
N PRO A 168 -12.23 3.72 11.00
CA PRO A 168 -12.65 4.70 11.98
C PRO A 168 -12.52 6.13 11.44
N GLU A 169 -13.45 7.01 11.82
CA GLU A 169 -13.53 8.37 11.24
C GLU A 169 -12.22 9.17 11.39
N ALA A 170 -11.65 9.18 12.57
CA ALA A 170 -10.40 9.92 12.82
C ALA A 170 -9.24 9.42 11.91
N GLU A 171 -9.13 8.10 11.75
CA GLU A 171 -8.11 7.49 10.88
C GLU A 171 -8.39 7.77 9.40
N ARG A 172 -9.65 7.71 8.98
CA ARG A 172 -10.07 8.02 7.62
C ARG A 172 -9.77 9.48 7.25
N GLU A 173 -10.06 10.42 8.13
CA GLU A 173 -9.77 11.85 7.93
C GLU A 173 -8.26 12.13 7.82
N GLU A 174 -7.45 11.48 8.64
CA GLU A 174 -5.99 11.56 8.54
C GLU A 174 -5.49 11.06 7.18
N ILE A 175 -6.00 9.91 6.73
CA ILE A 175 -5.63 9.30 5.45
C ILE A 175 -6.05 10.20 4.28
N ILE A 176 -7.26 10.74 4.29
CA ILE A 176 -7.75 11.65 3.25
C ILE A 176 -6.82 12.86 3.15
N ARG A 177 -6.54 13.52 4.27
CA ARG A 177 -5.68 14.69 4.33
C ARG A 177 -4.28 14.42 3.77
N PHE A 178 -3.71 13.26 4.10
CA PHE A 178 -2.39 12.87 3.60
C PHE A 178 -2.40 12.48 2.12
N ASN A 179 -3.45 11.79 1.67
CA ASN A 179 -3.49 11.22 0.32
C ASN A 179 -4.01 12.19 -0.74
N VAL A 180 -4.87 13.15 -0.42
CA VAL A 180 -5.40 14.11 -1.41
C VAL A 180 -4.31 14.75 -2.29
N PRO A 181 -3.16 15.23 -1.77
CA PRO A 181 -2.09 15.74 -2.62
C PRO A 181 -1.46 14.68 -3.52
N ARG A 182 -1.40 13.43 -3.06
CA ARG A 182 -0.77 12.30 -3.78
C ARG A 182 -1.62 11.79 -4.93
N VAL A 183 -2.95 11.86 -4.79
CA VAL A 183 -3.88 11.30 -5.78
C VAL A 183 -4.25 12.27 -6.89
N ARG A 184 -3.87 13.54 -6.80
CA ARG A 184 -4.11 14.56 -7.84
C ARG A 184 -3.57 14.16 -9.23
N GLY A 185 -2.54 13.34 -9.28
CA GLY A 185 -1.98 12.82 -10.52
C GLY A 185 -2.86 11.81 -11.25
N TYR A 186 -3.93 11.31 -10.60
CA TYR A 186 -4.88 10.36 -11.17
C TYR A 186 -6.15 11.05 -11.74
N GLY A 187 -6.07 12.32 -12.10
CA GLY A 187 -7.13 13.04 -12.80
C GLY A 187 -8.29 13.45 -11.89
N VAL A 188 -9.40 12.71 -11.95
CA VAL A 188 -10.66 13.03 -11.24
C VAL A 188 -10.63 12.83 -9.73
N LEU A 189 -9.55 12.30 -9.16
CA LEU A 189 -9.46 12.01 -7.73
C LEU A 189 -9.08 13.27 -6.94
N ASP A 190 -10.08 14.01 -6.51
CA ASP A 190 -9.93 15.11 -5.56
C ASP A 190 -10.60 14.77 -4.21
N GLU A 191 -10.55 15.70 -3.27
CA GLU A 191 -11.13 15.49 -1.94
C GLU A 191 -12.66 15.36 -1.98
N VAL A 192 -13.33 16.14 -2.82
CA VAL A 192 -14.80 16.11 -2.95
C VAL A 192 -15.24 14.77 -3.51
N TYR A 193 -14.57 14.32 -4.56
CA TYR A 193 -14.80 13.00 -5.13
C TYR A 193 -14.60 11.88 -4.09
N LEU A 194 -13.48 11.88 -3.38
CA LEU A 194 -13.18 10.87 -2.37
C LEU A 194 -14.25 10.82 -1.27
N ARG A 195 -14.66 11.97 -0.74
CA ARG A 195 -15.70 12.04 0.30
C ARG A 195 -17.05 11.54 -0.21
N THR A 196 -17.43 11.92 -1.42
CA THR A 196 -18.67 11.49 -2.05
C THR A 196 -18.69 9.97 -2.26
N GLU A 197 -17.59 9.41 -2.78
CA GLU A 197 -17.50 7.98 -3.02
C GLU A 197 -17.41 7.18 -1.71
N ILE A 198 -16.74 7.67 -0.69
CA ILE A 198 -16.71 7.05 0.65
C ILE A 198 -18.14 6.92 1.19
N GLU A 199 -18.91 8.00 1.14
CA GLU A 199 -20.29 7.97 1.64
C GLU A 199 -21.15 7.00 0.83
N ARG A 200 -21.03 7.02 -0.48
CA ARG A 200 -21.70 6.07 -1.37
C ARG A 200 -21.34 4.61 -1.06
N VAL A 201 -20.06 4.32 -0.85
CA VAL A 201 -19.58 2.97 -0.51
C VAL A 201 -20.14 2.52 0.85
N ARG A 202 -20.23 3.41 1.83
CA ARG A 202 -20.82 3.12 3.13
C ARG A 202 -22.31 2.78 3.02
N GLN A 203 -23.05 3.47 2.17
CA GLN A 203 -24.47 3.23 1.94
C GLN A 203 -24.71 1.91 1.18
N LEU A 204 -23.91 1.64 0.15
CA LEU A 204 -24.08 0.45 -0.69
C LEU A 204 -23.43 -0.82 -0.13
N GLY A 205 -22.44 -0.66 0.76
CA GLY A 205 -21.62 -1.77 1.28
C GLY A 205 -20.57 -2.29 0.30
N TYR A 206 -20.36 -1.61 -0.84
CA TYR A 206 -19.34 -1.96 -1.82
C TYR A 206 -18.87 -0.74 -2.61
N ALA A 207 -17.62 -0.77 -3.08
CA ALA A 207 -17.10 0.17 -4.05
C ALA A 207 -17.26 -0.44 -5.47
N GLY A 208 -17.95 0.26 -6.35
CA GLY A 208 -18.32 -0.31 -7.64
C GLY A 208 -18.00 0.56 -8.84
N ARG A 209 -17.83 -0.12 -9.96
CA ARG A 209 -17.64 0.39 -11.31
C ARG A 209 -16.37 1.19 -11.56
N ASN A 210 -16.42 2.02 -12.58
CA ASN A 210 -15.28 2.72 -13.11
C ASN A 210 -14.93 3.91 -12.21
N SER A 211 -13.70 3.93 -11.72
CA SER A 211 -13.15 5.10 -11.00
C SER A 211 -12.70 6.23 -11.96
N GLY A 212 -12.84 6.05 -13.28
CA GLY A 212 -12.32 6.98 -14.28
C GLY A 212 -10.80 7.07 -14.36
N VAL A 213 -10.10 6.17 -13.66
CA VAL A 213 -8.64 6.21 -13.51
C VAL A 213 -7.92 5.33 -14.54
N LEU A 214 -8.57 4.24 -15.00
CA LEU A 214 -8.05 3.37 -16.06
C LEU A 214 -9.14 3.16 -17.13
N ASP A 215 -8.87 3.67 -18.33
CA ASP A 215 -9.78 3.54 -19.46
C ASP A 215 -10.02 2.08 -19.84
N GLY A 216 -11.27 1.73 -20.10
CA GLY A 216 -11.68 0.38 -20.50
C GLY A 216 -11.67 -0.65 -19.38
N MET A 217 -11.25 -0.30 -18.18
CA MET A 217 -11.21 -1.17 -17.02
C MET A 217 -12.33 -0.85 -16.04
N ALA A 218 -12.83 -1.86 -15.37
CA ALA A 218 -13.81 -1.73 -14.29
C ALA A 218 -13.41 -2.61 -13.12
N GLY A 219 -13.89 -2.25 -11.95
CA GLY A 219 -13.68 -3.04 -10.75
C GLY A 219 -14.83 -2.92 -9.78
N VAL A 220 -14.92 -3.88 -8.90
CA VAL A 220 -15.85 -3.86 -7.77
C VAL A 220 -15.15 -4.49 -6.57
N ALA A 221 -15.37 -3.92 -5.40
CA ALA A 221 -14.77 -4.42 -4.18
C ALA A 221 -15.73 -4.34 -2.99
N VAL A 222 -15.60 -5.29 -2.09
CA VAL A 222 -16.28 -5.28 -0.81
C VAL A 222 -15.26 -5.28 0.32
N PRO A 223 -15.51 -4.58 1.43
CA PRO A 223 -14.65 -4.65 2.60
C PRO A 223 -14.81 -6.00 3.29
N VAL A 224 -13.72 -6.51 3.84
CA VAL A 224 -13.73 -7.57 4.84
C VAL A 224 -13.71 -6.88 6.20
N LEU A 225 -14.82 -6.96 6.90
CA LEU A 225 -15.01 -6.28 8.19
C LEU A 225 -14.71 -7.24 9.34
N ASP A 226 -14.02 -6.75 10.34
CA ASP A 226 -13.88 -7.47 11.62
C ASP A 226 -15.19 -7.42 12.43
N ARG A 227 -15.18 -8.02 13.62
CA ARG A 227 -16.36 -8.05 14.51
C ARG A 227 -16.79 -6.68 15.03
N THR A 228 -15.96 -5.66 14.86
CA THR A 228 -16.27 -4.28 15.26
C THR A 228 -16.82 -3.44 14.10
N GLY A 229 -16.90 -4.03 12.90
CA GLY A 229 -17.33 -3.35 11.67
C GLY A 229 -16.23 -2.51 11.01
N VAL A 230 -14.98 -2.69 11.43
CA VAL A 230 -13.82 -1.99 10.83
C VAL A 230 -13.24 -2.83 9.69
N ALA A 231 -12.92 -2.19 8.57
CA ALA A 231 -12.30 -2.86 7.45
C ALA A 231 -10.85 -3.25 7.77
N VAL A 232 -10.55 -4.52 7.63
CA VAL A 232 -9.19 -5.10 7.80
C VAL A 232 -8.57 -5.49 6.48
N ALA A 233 -9.41 -5.74 5.46
CA ALA A 233 -9.02 -6.06 4.10
C ALA A 233 -10.14 -5.66 3.12
N ALA A 234 -9.90 -5.86 1.82
CA ALA A 234 -10.94 -5.87 0.81
C ALA A 234 -10.72 -7.03 -0.18
N LEU A 235 -11.82 -7.63 -0.61
CA LEU A 235 -11.86 -8.50 -1.77
C LEU A 235 -12.29 -7.66 -2.97
N SER A 236 -11.48 -7.65 -4.02
CA SER A 236 -11.73 -6.83 -5.22
C SER A 236 -11.65 -7.68 -6.48
N VAL A 237 -12.56 -7.43 -7.39
CA VAL A 237 -12.51 -7.95 -8.75
C VAL A 237 -12.11 -6.84 -9.68
N GLY A 238 -11.13 -7.12 -10.54
CA GLY A 238 -10.79 -6.28 -11.67
C GLY A 238 -11.13 -6.98 -12.96
N THR A 239 -11.72 -6.26 -13.91
CA THR A 239 -12.15 -6.79 -15.19
C THR A 239 -12.25 -5.69 -16.26
N LEU A 240 -12.55 -6.05 -17.49
CA LEU A 240 -12.87 -5.08 -18.53
C LEU A 240 -14.24 -4.45 -18.26
N ALA A 241 -14.39 -3.15 -18.55
CA ALA A 241 -15.66 -2.44 -18.36
C ALA A 241 -16.83 -3.10 -19.09
N ALA A 242 -16.60 -3.62 -20.29
CA ALA A 242 -17.59 -4.34 -21.07
C ALA A 242 -18.10 -5.65 -20.41
N ARG A 243 -17.34 -6.20 -19.46
CA ARG A 243 -17.71 -7.42 -18.73
C ARG A 243 -18.45 -7.15 -17.42
N LEU A 244 -18.45 -5.90 -16.93
CA LEU A 244 -19.10 -5.51 -15.67
C LEU A 244 -20.30 -4.59 -15.94
N GLY A 245 -21.28 -5.10 -16.68
CA GLY A 245 -22.56 -4.43 -16.95
C GLY A 245 -23.50 -4.42 -15.74
N ASP A 246 -24.64 -3.73 -15.90
CA ASP A 246 -25.65 -3.57 -14.84
C ASP A 246 -26.29 -4.90 -14.43
N ASP A 247 -26.39 -5.83 -15.35
CA ASP A 247 -26.90 -7.19 -15.15
C ASP A 247 -25.95 -8.07 -14.34
N ARG A 248 -24.66 -7.90 -14.52
CA ARG A 248 -23.62 -8.74 -13.88
C ARG A 248 -23.16 -8.20 -12.52
N LEU A 249 -23.13 -6.89 -12.35
CA LEU A 249 -22.65 -6.24 -11.13
C LEU A 249 -23.30 -6.78 -9.84
N PRO A 250 -24.63 -6.94 -9.74
CA PRO A 250 -25.25 -7.44 -8.51
C PRO A 250 -24.78 -8.85 -8.14
N MET A 251 -24.61 -9.73 -9.11
CA MET A 251 -24.13 -11.10 -8.89
C MET A 251 -22.68 -11.10 -8.40
N VAL A 252 -21.79 -10.28 -8.99
CA VAL A 252 -20.39 -10.17 -8.57
C VAL A 252 -20.31 -9.62 -7.13
N VAL A 253 -21.08 -8.58 -6.82
CA VAL A 253 -21.14 -8.00 -5.46
C VAL A 253 -21.60 -9.04 -4.45
N GLU A 254 -22.64 -9.81 -4.77
CA GLU A 254 -23.17 -10.83 -3.86
C GLU A 254 -22.16 -11.95 -3.59
N LEU A 255 -21.44 -12.41 -4.63
CA LEU A 255 -20.38 -13.42 -4.45
C LEU A 255 -19.22 -12.90 -3.60
N LEU A 256 -18.77 -11.66 -3.82
CA LEU A 256 -17.75 -11.02 -3.00
C LEU A 256 -18.21 -10.87 -1.55
N ARG A 257 -19.44 -10.39 -1.32
CA ARG A 257 -20.03 -10.19 0.01
C ARG A 257 -20.07 -11.49 0.81
N ARG A 258 -20.58 -12.57 0.22
CA ARG A 258 -20.62 -13.90 0.87
C ARG A 258 -19.24 -14.36 1.33
N GLN A 259 -18.21 -14.16 0.52
CA GLN A 259 -16.85 -14.52 0.92
C GLN A 259 -16.31 -13.60 2.02
N ALA A 260 -16.54 -12.31 1.93
CA ALA A 260 -16.10 -11.34 2.94
C ALA A 260 -16.79 -11.60 4.31
N GLU A 261 -18.08 -11.86 4.31
CA GLU A 261 -18.87 -12.21 5.52
C GLU A 261 -18.43 -13.54 6.13
N ALA A 262 -18.03 -14.51 5.32
CA ALA A 262 -17.48 -15.77 5.83
C ALA A 262 -16.09 -15.62 6.46
N ILE A 263 -15.30 -14.65 5.99
CA ILE A 263 -13.94 -14.38 6.48
C ILE A 263 -13.97 -13.54 7.76
N GLY A 264 -14.78 -12.48 7.78
CA GLY A 264 -14.79 -11.49 8.85
C GLY A 264 -14.84 -12.05 10.28
N PRO A 265 -15.76 -12.98 10.60
CA PRO A 265 -15.87 -13.58 11.93
C PRO A 265 -14.66 -14.42 12.35
N GLN A 266 -13.85 -14.90 11.39
CA GLN A 266 -12.65 -15.69 11.64
C GLN A 266 -11.46 -14.81 12.02
N ILE A 267 -11.55 -13.51 11.79
CA ILE A 267 -10.52 -12.56 12.13
C ILE A 267 -10.55 -12.35 13.65
N ASN A 268 -9.47 -12.80 14.30
CA ASN A 268 -9.30 -12.56 15.73
C ASN A 268 -8.83 -11.11 15.95
N PRO A 269 -9.64 -10.25 16.57
CA PRO A 269 -9.21 -8.87 16.82
C PRO A 269 -8.04 -8.78 17.81
N PHE A 270 -7.69 -9.85 18.50
CA PHE A 270 -6.53 -9.93 19.41
C PHE A 270 -5.30 -10.57 18.78
N ASP A 271 -5.41 -11.12 17.56
CA ASP A 271 -4.26 -11.62 16.82
C ASP A 271 -3.48 -10.47 16.20
N ILE A 272 -2.28 -10.25 16.72
CA ILE A 272 -1.37 -9.19 16.26
C ILE A 272 -1.02 -9.36 14.78
N ALA A 273 -0.94 -10.59 14.28
CA ALA A 273 -0.65 -10.89 12.88
C ALA A 273 -1.80 -10.49 11.93
N LEU A 274 -3.04 -10.50 12.41
CA LEU A 274 -4.23 -10.08 11.66
C LEU A 274 -4.58 -8.60 11.88
N ARG A 275 -4.14 -8.03 13.00
CA ARG A 275 -4.57 -6.69 13.42
C ARG A 275 -4.02 -5.55 12.59
N ARG A 276 -2.82 -5.60 12.12
CA ARG A 276 -2.16 -4.56 11.32
C ARG A 276 -0.83 -5.08 10.81
N PRO A 277 -0.71 -5.50 9.57
CA PRO A 277 0.61 -5.85 9.02
C PRO A 277 1.64 -4.72 9.10
N VAL A 278 1.22 -3.48 9.31
CA VAL A 278 2.13 -2.31 9.37
C VAL A 278 1.58 -1.19 10.26
N GLY A 279 1.33 -1.45 11.53
CA GLY A 279 1.06 -0.38 12.51
C GLY A 279 2.31 0.35 13.00
N GLY A 280 3.50 -0.05 12.54
CA GLY A 280 4.78 0.47 13.04
C GLY A 280 5.34 1.70 12.32
N MET A 281 4.99 1.92 11.05
CA MET A 281 5.59 3.04 10.30
C MET A 281 4.87 4.39 10.48
N ALA A 282 3.60 4.40 10.85
CA ALA A 282 2.87 5.65 11.12
C ALA A 282 3.39 6.38 12.38
N ARG A 283 3.98 5.64 13.35
CA ARG A 283 4.51 6.24 14.57
C ARG A 283 5.85 6.96 14.41
N VAL A 284 6.63 6.62 13.39
CA VAL A 284 7.95 7.25 13.16
C VAL A 284 7.82 8.59 12.45
N MET A 285 6.72 8.82 11.72
CA MET A 285 6.51 10.08 10.99
C MET A 285 5.73 11.14 11.79
N SER A 286 5.18 10.81 12.97
CA SER A 286 4.37 11.74 13.76
C SER A 286 5.13 12.34 14.96
N THR A 287 6.39 12.04 15.18
CA THR A 287 7.18 12.58 16.30
C THR A 287 8.04 13.80 15.95
N ASP A 288 8.05 14.26 14.69
CA ASP A 288 8.83 15.44 14.29
C ASP A 288 7.96 16.69 14.01
N GLY A 289 6.86 16.85 14.69
CA GLY A 289 5.95 17.98 14.46
C GLY A 289 5.32 18.60 15.69
N VAL A 290 5.97 18.56 16.89
CA VAL A 290 5.57 19.43 18.01
C VAL A 290 6.80 19.73 18.87
N ASN A 291 7.42 20.85 18.60
CA ASN A 291 7.95 21.82 19.57
C ASN A 291 8.26 23.12 18.84
#